data_ff48f2c2c50de79586a53671b97c19f7
#
_entry.id   ff48f2c2c50de79586a53671b97c19f7
#
_cell.length_a   1.000
_cell.length_b   1.000
_cell.length_c   1.000
_cell.angle_alpha   90.00
_cell.angle_beta   90.00
_cell.angle_gamma   90.00
#
_symmetry.space_group_name_H-M   'P 1'
#
loop_
_entity.id
_entity.type
_entity.pdbx_description
1 polymer ?
#
loop_
_entity_poly.entity_id
_entity_poly.type
_entity_poly.pdbx_seq_one_letter_code
_entity_poly.pdbx_strand_id
1 'polypeptide(L)'
;ELGNRRTGWLTLFLGGIAFWPNIISRIGLRFPLYPLFTTITLYYLVRGLRRGGRNDFLLSGLFLGLGLHGYTPFRIVPFLVVVAFALYMWHVRTPSPQAAWRQAMLGLLLIASTALLIFLPLLRYALENPQMFAYRAFSRLTPMENNLPAPWPWVFLRNVLHALLMFHWDDGNIWVVSIPHRPALDLVGAVFLLFGIVFLLWRYARQRHWEDLFLLIAIPILQLPSTLSLAFPDENPAPNRAAGAYGVVFLIVALGMDAFLRRLEEQGRPRLAQAILTVLLLLSLVQNYSLTFETFDRQYRAGTWNSSEMGAVLKQFLLLRGNEEGFWIVPYPYWVDTRLPGVWAGIPNRDFALWPEQLESSLSVPPPKMFLYHPDDLRSAETLRRLYPQGIVRRFPSATENHDFYIFFVP
;
A
#
# COMPACT_ATOMS: atom_id res chain seq x y z
N GLU A 1 9.77 -15.91 16.85
CA GLU A 1 11.17 -16.33 16.60
C GLU A 1 12.19 -15.30 17.10
N LEU A 2 11.95 -14.00 16.99
CA LEU A 2 12.87 -12.92 17.35
C LEU A 2 12.59 -12.28 18.72
N GLY A 3 11.49 -12.63 19.35
CA GLY A 3 11.06 -12.16 20.65
C GLY A 3 10.34 -13.26 21.44
N ASN A 4 9.77 -12.88 22.57
CA ASN A 4 8.95 -13.76 23.40
C ASN A 4 7.46 -13.73 22.98
N ARG A 5 6.61 -14.45 23.70
CA ARG A 5 5.16 -14.50 23.46
C ARG A 5 4.50 -13.11 23.59
N ARG A 6 4.93 -12.28 24.56
CA ARG A 6 4.42 -10.92 24.77
C ARG A 6 4.76 -10.01 23.57
N THR A 7 6.00 -10.06 23.11
CA THR A 7 6.43 -9.34 21.89
C THR A 7 5.54 -9.73 20.69
N GLY A 8 5.23 -11.03 20.53
CA GLY A 8 4.35 -11.48 19.44
C GLY A 8 2.94 -10.90 19.53
N TRP A 9 2.33 -10.91 20.69
CA TRP A 9 1.01 -10.32 20.91
C TRP A 9 1.01 -8.79 20.72
N LEU A 10 2.04 -8.11 21.20
CA LEU A 10 2.19 -6.66 20.99
C LEU A 10 2.33 -6.31 19.52
N THR A 11 3.14 -7.07 18.77
CA THR A 11 3.29 -6.87 17.32
C THR A 11 1.95 -7.03 16.59
N LEU A 12 1.22 -8.10 16.92
CA LEU A 12 -0.09 -8.39 16.32
C LEU A 12 -1.12 -7.31 16.64
N PHE A 13 -1.23 -6.92 17.92
CA PHE A 13 -2.20 -5.93 18.37
C PHE A 13 -1.90 -4.54 17.79
N LEU A 14 -0.68 -4.03 18.00
CA LEU A 14 -0.30 -2.70 17.53
C LEU A 14 -0.35 -2.59 16.00
N GLY A 15 0.15 -3.61 15.29
CA GLY A 15 0.05 -3.64 13.83
C GLY A 15 -1.40 -3.77 13.33
N GLY A 16 -2.24 -4.53 14.05
CA GLY A 16 -3.64 -4.73 13.68
C GLY A 16 -4.53 -3.49 13.84
N ILE A 17 -4.26 -2.66 14.85
CA ILE A 17 -5.02 -1.43 15.09
C ILE A 17 -4.45 -0.20 14.39
N ALA A 18 -3.20 -0.26 13.92
CA ALA A 18 -2.50 0.91 13.39
C ALA A 18 -3.18 1.48 12.15
N PHE A 19 -3.17 2.81 12.05
CA PHE A 19 -3.71 3.56 10.93
C PHE A 19 -3.13 3.14 9.59
N TRP A 20 -1.81 3.11 9.47
CA TRP A 20 -1.11 2.84 8.21
C TRP A 20 -1.53 1.51 7.54
N PRO A 21 -1.43 0.32 8.17
CA PRO A 21 -1.87 -0.93 7.53
C PRO A 21 -3.39 -0.97 7.29
N ASN A 22 -4.17 -0.38 8.18
CA ASN A 22 -5.63 -0.36 8.02
C ASN A 22 -6.06 0.42 6.79
N ILE A 23 -5.47 1.59 6.52
CA ILE A 23 -5.83 2.37 5.34
C ILE A 23 -5.50 1.62 4.06
N ILE A 24 -4.27 1.14 3.89
CA ILE A 24 -3.87 0.44 2.66
C ILE A 24 -4.67 -0.86 2.43
N SER A 25 -5.27 -1.43 3.48
CA SER A 25 -6.13 -2.61 3.37
C SER A 25 -7.57 -2.26 2.99
N ARG A 26 -8.07 -1.09 3.37
CA ARG A 26 -9.46 -0.67 3.16
C ARG A 26 -9.74 -0.10 1.77
N ILE A 27 -8.75 0.46 1.11
CA ILE A 27 -8.93 1.08 -0.22
C ILE A 27 -9.14 0.09 -1.36
N GLY A 28 -9.18 -1.22 -1.10
CA GLY A 28 -9.53 -2.25 -2.08
C GLY A 28 -8.51 -2.48 -3.20
N LEU A 29 -7.27 -2.01 -3.05
CA LEU A 29 -6.19 -2.16 -4.02
C LEU A 29 -5.21 -3.27 -3.60
N ARG A 30 -4.32 -3.67 -4.51
CA ARG A 30 -3.33 -4.74 -4.30
C ARG A 30 -2.21 -4.45 -3.29
N PHE A 31 -2.22 -3.30 -2.65
CA PHE A 31 -1.16 -2.86 -1.73
C PHE A 31 -0.92 -3.79 -0.54
N PRO A 32 -1.95 -4.39 0.09
CA PRO A 32 -1.78 -5.31 1.23
C PRO A 32 -0.97 -6.57 0.88
N LEU A 33 -0.89 -6.94 -0.39
CA LEU A 33 -0.10 -8.11 -0.82
C LEU A 33 1.40 -7.91 -0.54
N TYR A 34 1.88 -6.67 -0.53
CA TYR A 34 3.28 -6.38 -0.23
C TYR A 34 3.66 -6.74 1.21
N PRO A 35 3.04 -6.17 2.26
CA PRO A 35 3.35 -6.56 3.64
C PRO A 35 2.99 -8.01 3.96
N LEU A 36 1.91 -8.54 3.39
CA LEU A 36 1.49 -9.92 3.60
C LEU A 36 2.59 -10.90 3.22
N PHE A 37 2.97 -10.91 1.94
CA PHE A 37 3.97 -11.83 1.44
C PHE A 37 5.36 -11.56 2.00
N THR A 38 5.72 -10.28 2.23
CA THR A 38 7.00 -9.93 2.88
C THR A 38 7.08 -10.54 4.27
N THR A 39 6.07 -10.35 5.11
CA THR A 39 6.09 -10.82 6.51
C THR A 39 6.19 -12.34 6.57
N ILE A 40 5.41 -13.06 5.75
CA ILE A 40 5.45 -14.53 5.73
C ILE A 40 6.79 -15.04 5.18
N THR A 41 7.31 -14.43 4.11
CA THR A 41 8.62 -14.79 3.54
C THR A 41 9.72 -14.63 4.59
N LEU A 42 9.78 -13.47 5.26
CA LEU A 42 10.79 -13.18 6.28
C LEU A 42 10.64 -14.06 7.53
N TYR A 43 9.42 -14.41 7.92
CA TYR A 43 9.19 -15.34 9.04
C TYR A 43 9.83 -16.70 8.77
N TYR A 44 9.54 -17.31 7.61
CA TYR A 44 10.10 -18.61 7.27
C TYR A 44 11.59 -18.53 6.95
N LEU A 45 12.07 -17.43 6.37
CA LEU A 45 13.50 -17.18 6.15
C LEU A 45 14.29 -17.19 7.45
N VAL A 46 13.88 -16.38 8.43
CA VAL A 46 14.55 -16.28 9.73
C VAL A 46 14.47 -17.59 10.49
N ARG A 47 13.33 -18.26 10.45
CA ARG A 47 13.15 -19.57 11.09
C ARG A 47 14.03 -20.63 10.43
N GLY A 48 14.12 -20.65 9.10
CA GLY A 48 15.01 -21.54 8.34
C GLY A 48 16.48 -21.31 8.67
N LEU A 49 16.94 -20.05 8.71
CA LEU A 49 18.32 -19.72 9.08
C LEU A 49 18.66 -20.10 10.53
N ARG A 50 17.71 -19.97 11.46
CA ARG A 50 17.93 -20.33 12.89
C ARG A 50 17.85 -21.81 13.18
N ARG A 51 16.93 -22.53 12.54
CA ARG A 51 16.62 -23.94 12.85
C ARG A 51 17.16 -24.92 11.81
N GLY A 52 17.58 -24.43 10.64
CA GLY A 52 18.07 -25.26 9.54
C GLY A 52 17.00 -26.10 8.85
N GLY A 53 15.71 -25.79 9.05
CA GLY A 53 14.60 -26.57 8.53
C GLY A 53 14.42 -26.43 7.02
N ARG A 54 14.54 -27.53 6.26
CA ARG A 54 14.30 -27.56 4.81
C ARG A 54 12.94 -26.97 4.43
N ASN A 55 11.88 -27.34 5.16
CA ASN A 55 10.51 -26.90 4.87
C ASN A 55 10.35 -25.39 5.08
N ASP A 56 11.11 -24.79 6.00
CA ASP A 56 11.08 -23.34 6.21
C ASP A 56 11.64 -22.60 4.99
N PHE A 57 12.73 -23.09 4.40
CA PHE A 57 13.27 -22.52 3.17
C PHE A 57 12.32 -22.72 1.97
N LEU A 58 11.68 -23.87 1.83
CA LEU A 58 10.68 -24.11 0.78
C LEU A 58 9.48 -23.18 0.94
N LEU A 59 8.95 -23.00 2.17
CA LEU A 59 7.83 -22.07 2.43
C LEU A 59 8.25 -20.62 2.21
N SER A 60 9.46 -20.23 2.61
CA SER A 60 9.98 -18.90 2.28
C SER A 60 10.02 -18.67 0.77
N GLY A 61 10.52 -19.65 0.00
CA GLY A 61 10.55 -19.60 -1.47
C GLY A 61 9.15 -19.55 -2.09
N LEU A 62 8.20 -20.33 -1.57
CA LEU A 62 6.81 -20.33 -2.02
C LEU A 62 6.19 -18.93 -1.89
N PHE A 63 6.28 -18.33 -0.70
CA PHE A 63 5.68 -17.02 -0.45
C PHE A 63 6.46 -15.89 -1.15
N LEU A 64 7.77 -16.05 -1.34
CA LEU A 64 8.56 -15.14 -2.17
C LEU A 64 8.07 -15.16 -3.62
N GLY A 65 7.91 -16.36 -4.21
CA GLY A 65 7.40 -16.53 -5.56
C GLY A 65 5.99 -15.99 -5.76
N LEU A 66 5.06 -16.30 -4.84
CA LEU A 66 3.69 -15.77 -4.87
C LEU A 66 3.67 -14.25 -4.76
N GLY A 67 4.47 -13.66 -3.88
CA GLY A 67 4.55 -12.21 -3.70
C GLY A 67 5.01 -11.46 -4.95
N LEU A 68 5.84 -12.08 -5.79
CA LEU A 68 6.29 -11.49 -7.07
C LEU A 68 5.14 -11.30 -8.08
N HIS A 69 4.04 -12.05 -7.97
CA HIS A 69 2.83 -11.85 -8.77
C HIS A 69 1.92 -10.73 -8.25
N GLY A 70 2.15 -10.28 -7.01
CA GLY A 70 1.31 -9.29 -6.35
C GLY A 70 1.61 -7.85 -6.76
N TYR A 71 1.96 -7.03 -5.78
CA TYR A 71 2.25 -5.62 -5.97
C TYR A 71 3.71 -5.40 -6.36
N THR A 72 3.98 -4.63 -7.41
CA THR A 72 5.32 -4.40 -7.99
C THR A 72 6.41 -4.04 -6.97
N PRO A 73 6.19 -3.23 -5.92
CA PRO A 73 7.17 -2.97 -4.86
C PRO A 73 7.72 -4.21 -4.17
N PHE A 74 7.00 -5.33 -4.16
CA PHE A 74 7.48 -6.58 -3.59
C PHE A 74 8.76 -7.11 -4.28
N ARG A 75 9.05 -6.69 -5.51
CA ARG A 75 10.25 -7.10 -6.27
C ARG A 75 11.58 -6.75 -5.59
N ILE A 76 11.56 -5.96 -4.51
CA ILE A 76 12.75 -5.69 -3.67
C ILE A 76 13.04 -6.82 -2.67
N VAL A 77 12.04 -7.64 -2.32
CA VAL A 77 12.17 -8.66 -1.25
C VAL A 77 13.21 -9.75 -1.58
N PRO A 78 13.36 -10.23 -2.84
CA PRO A 78 14.47 -11.12 -3.19
C PRO A 78 15.85 -10.58 -2.82
N PHE A 79 16.06 -9.28 -3.02
CA PHE A 79 17.31 -8.62 -2.59
C PHE A 79 17.48 -8.64 -1.08
N LEU A 80 16.41 -8.37 -0.32
CA LEU A 80 16.44 -8.45 1.15
C LEU A 80 16.73 -9.88 1.64
N VAL A 81 16.23 -10.91 0.95
CA VAL A 81 16.57 -12.31 1.24
C VAL A 81 18.08 -12.55 1.11
N VAL A 82 18.69 -12.08 0.02
CA VAL A 82 20.16 -12.18 -0.18
C VAL A 82 20.91 -11.46 0.94
N VAL A 83 20.48 -10.26 1.31
CA VAL A 83 21.08 -9.49 2.43
C VAL A 83 20.98 -10.26 3.74
N ALA A 84 19.85 -10.91 4.03
CA ALA A 84 19.69 -11.74 5.23
C ALA A 84 20.71 -12.90 5.28
N PHE A 85 20.90 -13.60 4.15
CA PHE A 85 21.92 -14.66 4.06
C PHE A 85 23.34 -14.11 4.23
N ALA A 86 23.66 -12.98 3.61
CA ALA A 86 24.95 -12.33 3.74
C ALA A 86 25.25 -11.93 5.21
N LEU A 87 24.26 -11.32 5.89
CA LEU A 87 24.37 -10.99 7.30
C LEU A 87 24.50 -12.21 8.19
N TYR A 88 23.69 -13.25 7.94
CA TYR A 88 23.82 -14.51 8.66
C TYR A 88 25.21 -15.11 8.49
N MET A 89 25.70 -15.28 7.27
CA MET A 89 27.03 -15.82 7.01
C MET A 89 28.18 -15.00 7.62
N TRP A 90 28.04 -13.68 7.64
CA TRP A 90 29.03 -12.79 8.28
C TRP A 90 29.08 -12.97 9.81
N HIS A 91 27.96 -13.34 10.45
CA HIS A 91 27.86 -13.47 11.91
C HIS A 91 27.97 -14.90 12.42
N VAL A 92 27.98 -15.90 11.53
CA VAL A 92 28.07 -17.30 11.94
C VAL A 92 29.38 -17.55 12.72
N ARG A 93 29.23 -17.90 13.99
CA ARG A 93 30.29 -18.28 14.91
C ARG A 93 29.99 -19.67 15.47
N THR A 94 30.21 -20.70 14.66
CA THR A 94 29.96 -22.09 15.03
C THR A 94 31.28 -22.87 14.99
N PRO A 95 31.39 -24.02 15.71
CA PRO A 95 32.56 -24.89 15.64
C PRO A 95 32.82 -25.43 14.22
N SER A 96 31.78 -25.46 13.38
CA SER A 96 31.86 -25.89 11.96
C SER A 96 31.29 -24.83 11.01
N PRO A 97 32.00 -23.73 10.76
CA PRO A 97 31.51 -22.65 9.88
C PRO A 97 31.16 -23.14 8.47
N GLN A 98 31.94 -24.07 7.93
CA GLN A 98 31.76 -24.65 6.60
C GLN A 98 30.40 -25.39 6.48
N ALA A 99 29.99 -26.16 7.51
CA ALA A 99 28.70 -26.83 7.54
C ALA A 99 27.53 -25.83 7.58
N ALA A 100 27.66 -24.77 8.40
CA ALA A 100 26.66 -23.71 8.47
C ALA A 100 26.55 -22.94 7.14
N TRP A 101 27.66 -22.64 6.50
CA TRP A 101 27.69 -22.00 5.17
C TRP A 101 27.06 -22.88 4.10
N ARG A 102 27.41 -24.19 4.06
CA ARG A 102 26.79 -25.15 3.15
C ARG A 102 25.28 -25.21 3.35
N GLN A 103 24.81 -25.28 4.59
CA GLN A 103 23.38 -25.29 4.90
C GLN A 103 22.70 -24.00 4.47
N ALA A 104 23.29 -22.84 4.73
CA ALA A 104 22.77 -21.56 4.29
C ALA A 104 22.68 -21.49 2.76
N MET A 105 23.73 -21.88 2.03
CA MET A 105 23.74 -21.88 0.56
C MET A 105 22.69 -22.83 -0.02
N LEU A 106 22.53 -24.05 0.56
CA LEU A 106 21.45 -24.95 0.17
C LEU A 106 20.07 -24.35 0.46
N GLY A 107 19.91 -23.67 1.59
CA GLY A 107 18.68 -22.94 1.92
C GLY A 107 18.37 -21.83 0.92
N LEU A 108 19.36 -21.03 0.54
CA LEU A 108 19.21 -19.99 -0.48
C LEU A 108 18.83 -20.60 -1.84
N LEU A 109 19.46 -21.70 -2.23
CA LEU A 109 19.15 -22.42 -3.46
C LEU A 109 17.71 -22.96 -3.43
N LEU A 110 17.25 -23.52 -2.30
CA LEU A 110 15.86 -23.99 -2.15
C LEU A 110 14.86 -22.83 -2.26
N ILE A 111 15.13 -21.69 -1.63
CA ILE A 111 14.29 -20.50 -1.76
C ILE A 111 14.25 -20.02 -3.21
N ALA A 112 15.42 -19.88 -3.85
CA ALA A 112 15.54 -19.37 -5.21
C ALA A 112 14.85 -20.29 -6.23
N SER A 113 15.07 -21.62 -6.14
CA SER A 113 14.46 -22.59 -7.06
C SER A 113 12.94 -22.67 -6.88
N THR A 114 12.45 -22.66 -5.63
CA THR A 114 11.00 -22.66 -5.36
C THR A 114 10.36 -21.37 -5.82
N ALA A 115 10.95 -20.22 -5.51
CA ALA A 115 10.45 -18.92 -5.95
C ALA A 115 10.45 -18.81 -7.49
N LEU A 116 11.52 -19.27 -8.16
CA LEU A 116 11.60 -19.27 -9.62
C LEU A 116 10.51 -20.15 -10.25
N LEU A 117 10.28 -21.35 -9.70
CA LEU A 117 9.24 -22.26 -10.20
C LEU A 117 7.85 -21.59 -10.15
N ILE A 118 7.54 -20.91 -9.05
CA ILE A 118 6.28 -20.16 -8.90
C ILE A 118 6.25 -18.95 -9.84
N PHE A 119 7.39 -18.30 -10.07
CA PHE A 119 7.50 -17.11 -10.90
C PHE A 119 7.48 -17.40 -12.41
N LEU A 120 7.65 -18.64 -12.85
CA LEU A 120 7.73 -19.01 -14.28
C LEU A 120 6.65 -18.41 -15.17
N PRO A 121 5.34 -18.38 -14.81
CA PRO A 121 4.32 -17.77 -15.66
C PRO A 121 4.56 -16.27 -15.88
N LEU A 122 4.95 -15.56 -14.83
CA LEU A 122 5.24 -14.13 -14.91
C LEU A 122 6.60 -13.87 -15.59
N LEU A 123 7.57 -14.75 -15.41
CA LEU A 123 8.86 -14.70 -16.12
C LEU A 123 8.64 -14.83 -17.63
N ARG A 124 7.80 -15.78 -18.06
CA ARG A 124 7.43 -15.91 -19.47
C ARG A 124 6.85 -14.59 -20.01
N TYR A 125 5.87 -14.02 -19.33
CA TYR A 125 5.30 -12.73 -19.71
C TYR A 125 6.36 -11.62 -19.76
N ALA A 126 7.28 -11.57 -18.80
CA ALA A 126 8.35 -10.60 -18.75
C ALA A 126 9.33 -10.71 -19.93
N LEU A 127 9.59 -11.93 -20.40
CA LEU A 127 10.44 -12.19 -21.59
C LEU A 127 9.73 -11.86 -22.90
N GLU A 128 8.42 -12.14 -22.98
CA GLU A 128 7.59 -11.83 -24.15
C GLU A 128 7.28 -10.31 -24.24
N ASN A 129 7.14 -9.62 -23.09
CA ASN A 129 6.73 -8.22 -23.00
C ASN A 129 7.64 -7.41 -22.05
N PRO A 130 8.97 -7.31 -22.31
CA PRO A 130 9.92 -6.72 -21.36
C PRO A 130 9.64 -5.26 -21.06
N GLN A 131 9.20 -4.49 -22.06
CA GLN A 131 8.87 -3.08 -21.90
C GLN A 131 7.69 -2.89 -20.94
N MET A 132 6.61 -3.64 -21.12
CA MET A 132 5.42 -3.55 -20.26
C MET A 132 5.72 -4.01 -18.84
N PHE A 133 6.50 -5.09 -18.69
CA PHE A 133 6.89 -5.61 -17.39
C PHE A 133 7.77 -4.64 -16.59
N ALA A 134 8.69 -3.95 -17.28
CA ALA A 134 9.63 -3.04 -16.66
C ALA A 134 9.14 -1.58 -16.60
N TYR A 135 8.11 -1.22 -17.36
CA TYR A 135 7.61 0.15 -17.53
C TYR A 135 7.48 0.92 -16.22
N ARG A 136 6.78 0.33 -15.23
CA ARG A 136 6.55 1.01 -13.93
C ARG A 136 7.83 1.23 -13.11
N ALA A 137 8.84 0.39 -13.27
CA ALA A 137 10.12 0.58 -12.60
C ALA A 137 10.93 1.68 -13.30
N PHE A 138 11.02 1.61 -14.63
CA PHE A 138 11.79 2.59 -15.40
C PHE A 138 11.17 3.98 -15.40
N SER A 139 9.84 4.10 -15.52
CA SER A 139 9.18 5.40 -15.49
C SER A 139 9.34 6.15 -14.16
N ARG A 140 9.59 5.42 -13.07
CA ARG A 140 9.85 6.01 -11.75
C ARG A 140 11.33 6.34 -11.51
N LEU A 141 12.22 5.52 -12.08
CA LEU A 141 13.67 5.66 -11.89
C LEU A 141 14.30 6.68 -12.82
N THR A 142 13.77 6.83 -14.04
CA THR A 142 14.40 7.58 -15.13
C THR A 142 13.52 8.75 -15.57
N PRO A 143 14.05 9.73 -16.29
CA PRO A 143 13.28 10.85 -16.81
C PRO A 143 12.36 10.49 -18.00
N MET A 144 11.73 9.33 -17.95
CA MET A 144 10.88 8.80 -19.01
C MET A 144 9.51 9.50 -19.06
N GLU A 145 8.89 9.73 -17.90
CA GLU A 145 7.60 10.44 -17.78
C GLU A 145 7.80 11.88 -17.28
N ASN A 146 8.72 12.10 -16.33
CA ASN A 146 9.03 13.41 -15.75
C ASN A 146 10.54 13.60 -15.65
N ASN A 147 11.02 14.80 -15.92
CA ASN A 147 12.43 15.16 -15.71
C ASN A 147 12.80 15.09 -14.23
N LEU A 148 14.02 14.67 -13.93
CA LEU A 148 14.52 14.72 -12.57
C LEU A 148 14.74 16.20 -12.16
N PRO A 149 14.24 16.61 -10.96
CA PRO A 149 14.36 18.00 -10.51
C PRO A 149 15.79 18.39 -10.12
N ALA A 150 16.68 17.41 -9.88
CA ALA A 150 18.08 17.60 -9.51
C ALA A 150 18.90 16.36 -9.89
N PRO A 151 20.25 16.37 -9.77
CA PRO A 151 21.07 15.18 -9.96
C PRO A 151 20.57 14.00 -9.14
N TRP A 152 20.50 12.81 -9.75
CA TRP A 152 19.86 11.62 -9.16
C TRP A 152 20.40 11.24 -7.76
N PRO A 153 21.70 11.39 -7.40
CA PRO A 153 22.15 11.02 -6.07
C PRO A 153 21.56 11.92 -4.98
N TRP A 154 21.36 13.20 -5.29
CA TRP A 154 20.76 14.16 -4.39
C TRP A 154 19.27 13.89 -4.18
N VAL A 155 18.53 13.62 -5.28
CA VAL A 155 17.11 13.23 -5.20
C VAL A 155 16.96 11.96 -4.38
N PHE A 156 17.81 10.96 -4.61
CA PHE A 156 17.79 9.69 -3.87
C PHE A 156 18.07 9.89 -2.37
N LEU A 157 19.12 10.64 -2.02
CA LEU A 157 19.45 10.90 -0.62
C LEU A 157 18.32 11.63 0.11
N ARG A 158 17.74 12.66 -0.53
CA ARG A 158 16.56 13.35 -0.02
C ARG A 158 15.38 12.39 0.18
N ASN A 159 15.11 11.55 -0.80
CA ASN A 159 14.04 10.56 -0.74
C ASN A 159 14.24 9.56 0.41
N VAL A 160 15.48 9.07 0.62
CA VAL A 160 15.81 8.19 1.74
C VAL A 160 15.56 8.88 3.08
N LEU A 161 16.00 10.14 3.23
CA LEU A 161 15.77 10.90 4.45
C LEU A 161 14.27 11.07 4.74
N HIS A 162 13.49 11.47 3.76
CA HIS A 162 12.03 11.61 3.92
C HIS A 162 11.37 10.26 4.25
N ALA A 163 11.78 9.17 3.60
CA ALA A 163 11.24 7.85 3.88
C ALA A 163 11.58 7.36 5.30
N LEU A 164 12.76 7.66 5.84
CA LEU A 164 13.10 7.35 7.22
C LEU A 164 12.32 8.21 8.22
N LEU A 165 12.08 9.47 7.88
CA LEU A 165 11.30 10.40 8.70
C LEU A 165 9.79 10.15 8.66
N MET A 166 9.29 9.36 7.70
CA MET A 166 7.84 9.15 7.52
C MET A 166 7.14 8.60 8.78
N PHE A 167 7.84 7.84 9.59
CA PHE A 167 7.27 7.24 10.79
C PHE A 167 6.99 8.24 11.91
N HIS A 168 7.71 9.37 11.92
CA HIS A 168 7.72 10.34 13.02
C HIS A 168 7.31 11.75 12.59
N TRP A 169 7.35 12.07 11.30
CA TRP A 169 7.17 13.43 10.85
C TRP A 169 6.12 13.56 9.75
N ASP A 170 6.39 13.06 8.55
CA ASP A 170 5.55 13.28 7.37
C ASP A 170 5.59 12.04 6.48
N ASP A 171 4.42 11.42 6.26
CA ASP A 171 4.27 10.22 5.44
C ASP A 171 3.93 10.54 3.97
N GLY A 172 3.99 11.81 3.59
CA GLY A 172 3.87 12.29 2.21
C GLY A 172 2.50 12.87 1.86
N ASN A 173 2.30 13.03 0.57
CA ASN A 173 1.22 13.83 -0.02
C ASN A 173 0.10 12.96 -0.65
N ILE A 174 0.19 11.64 -0.59
CA ILE A 174 -0.73 10.75 -1.32
C ILE A 174 -2.01 10.51 -0.48
N TRP A 175 -3.00 11.36 -0.66
CA TRP A 175 -4.26 11.36 0.10
C TRP A 175 -5.05 10.05 0.03
N VAL A 176 -4.93 9.28 -1.04
CA VAL A 176 -5.65 8.01 -1.22
C VAL A 176 -5.14 6.93 -0.25
N VAL A 177 -3.88 7.00 0.18
CA VAL A 177 -3.22 5.97 1.00
C VAL A 177 -2.83 6.45 2.38
N SER A 178 -3.07 7.73 2.69
CA SER A 178 -2.82 8.34 4.00
C SER A 178 -3.65 9.61 4.21
N ILE A 179 -3.56 10.18 5.39
CA ILE A 179 -3.89 11.58 5.65
C ILE A 179 -2.60 12.36 5.40
N PRO A 180 -2.52 13.24 4.35
CA PRO A 180 -1.29 13.91 3.98
C PRO A 180 -0.62 14.68 5.12
N HIS A 181 0.71 14.71 5.08
CA HIS A 181 1.55 15.53 5.97
C HIS A 181 1.41 15.20 7.46
N ARG A 182 1.25 13.93 7.79
CA ARG A 182 1.29 13.44 9.17
C ARG A 182 2.25 12.26 9.31
N PRO A 183 2.69 11.89 10.56
CA PRO A 183 3.43 10.65 10.77
C PRO A 183 2.61 9.41 10.37
N ALA A 184 3.28 8.40 9.77
CA ALA A 184 2.66 7.11 9.45
C ALA A 184 2.28 6.30 10.71
N LEU A 185 2.96 6.55 11.84
CA LEU A 185 2.66 5.92 13.12
C LEU A 185 1.87 6.88 14.03
N ASP A 186 1.13 6.28 14.97
CA ASP A 186 0.58 6.97 16.12
C ASP A 186 1.69 7.32 17.11
N LEU A 187 1.39 8.17 18.09
CA LEU A 187 2.37 8.65 19.07
C LEU A 187 3.08 7.50 19.81
N VAL A 188 2.32 6.49 20.23
CA VAL A 188 2.86 5.33 20.96
C VAL A 188 3.79 4.53 20.05
N GLY A 189 3.35 4.23 18.84
CA GLY A 189 4.13 3.51 17.84
C GLY A 189 5.42 4.26 17.50
N ALA A 190 5.35 5.58 17.28
CA ALA A 190 6.51 6.41 16.96
C ALA A 190 7.56 6.44 18.10
N VAL A 191 7.13 6.66 19.35
CA VAL A 191 8.04 6.66 20.52
C VAL A 191 8.71 5.29 20.68
N PHE A 192 7.94 4.20 20.61
CA PHE A 192 8.52 2.86 20.80
C PHE A 192 9.29 2.34 19.59
N LEU A 193 9.08 2.90 18.39
CA LEU A 193 9.98 2.63 17.27
C LEU A 193 11.38 3.19 17.53
N LEU A 194 11.50 4.45 17.97
CA LEU A 194 12.81 5.04 18.33
C LEU A 194 13.46 4.26 19.46
N PHE A 195 12.70 3.96 20.52
CA PHE A 195 13.22 3.18 21.64
C PHE A 195 13.68 1.78 21.20
N GLY A 196 12.90 1.12 20.34
CA GLY A 196 13.25 -0.19 19.78
C GLY A 196 14.49 -0.16 18.89
N ILE A 197 14.66 0.88 18.06
CA ILE A 197 15.87 1.07 17.25
C ILE A 197 17.09 1.22 18.16
N VAL A 198 17.01 2.10 19.18
CA VAL A 198 18.11 2.29 20.15
C VAL A 198 18.40 0.99 20.90
N PHE A 199 17.38 0.27 21.34
CA PHE A 199 17.52 -1.04 21.99
C PHE A 199 18.21 -2.07 21.09
N LEU A 200 17.83 -2.18 19.81
CA LEU A 200 18.45 -3.09 18.86
C LEU A 200 19.90 -2.72 18.57
N LEU A 201 20.20 -1.43 18.39
CA LEU A 201 21.57 -0.95 18.23
C LEU A 201 22.45 -1.29 19.43
N TRP A 202 21.95 -1.04 20.65
CA TRP A 202 22.64 -1.40 21.90
C TRP A 202 22.84 -2.90 22.02
N ARG A 203 21.80 -3.71 21.76
CA ARG A 203 21.88 -5.18 21.82
C ARG A 203 22.85 -5.71 20.78
N TYR A 204 22.80 -5.20 19.56
CA TYR A 204 23.75 -5.57 18.52
C TYR A 204 25.19 -5.21 18.88
N ALA A 205 25.43 -4.04 19.41
CA ALA A 205 26.79 -3.63 19.85
C ALA A 205 27.36 -4.58 20.91
N ARG A 206 26.53 -5.10 21.81
CA ARG A 206 26.89 -5.99 22.91
C ARG A 206 26.99 -7.48 22.52
N GLN A 207 26.03 -7.95 21.74
CA GLN A 207 25.82 -9.39 21.52
C GLN A 207 26.09 -9.83 20.08
N ARG A 208 26.13 -8.89 19.12
CA ARG A 208 26.37 -9.16 17.70
C ARG A 208 25.38 -10.17 17.08
N HIS A 209 24.13 -10.17 17.51
CA HIS A 209 23.09 -10.95 16.86
C HIS A 209 22.81 -10.39 15.47
N TRP A 210 22.92 -11.20 14.44
CA TRP A 210 22.70 -10.80 13.05
C TRP A 210 21.26 -10.33 12.81
N GLU A 211 20.30 -10.87 13.55
CA GLU A 211 18.88 -10.53 13.45
C GLU A 211 18.62 -9.06 13.80
N ASP A 212 19.36 -8.52 14.77
CA ASP A 212 19.20 -7.12 15.16
C ASP A 212 19.61 -6.18 14.02
N LEU A 213 20.75 -6.45 13.41
CA LEU A 213 21.22 -5.69 12.26
C LEU A 213 20.32 -5.88 11.05
N PHE A 214 19.82 -7.12 10.84
CA PHE A 214 18.87 -7.44 9.77
C PHE A 214 17.58 -6.62 9.90
N LEU A 215 16.96 -6.55 11.08
CA LEU A 215 15.75 -5.77 11.30
C LEU A 215 15.98 -4.27 11.01
N LEU A 216 17.12 -3.72 11.44
CA LEU A 216 17.45 -2.31 11.20
C LEU A 216 17.66 -2.00 9.71
N ILE A 217 18.34 -2.90 8.97
CA ILE A 217 18.62 -2.74 7.54
C ILE A 217 17.37 -3.05 6.70
N ALA A 218 16.47 -3.93 7.17
CA ALA A 218 15.29 -4.30 6.43
C ALA A 218 14.34 -3.11 6.17
N ILE A 219 14.23 -2.15 7.12
CA ILE A 219 13.36 -0.98 6.95
C ILE A 219 13.76 -0.16 5.70
N PRO A 220 14.99 0.39 5.59
CA PRO A 220 15.36 1.18 4.42
C PRO A 220 15.33 0.37 3.11
N ILE A 221 15.68 -0.92 3.13
CA ILE A 221 15.57 -1.77 1.93
C ILE A 221 14.12 -1.92 1.49
N LEU A 222 13.19 -2.18 2.40
CA LEU A 222 11.76 -2.33 2.09
C LEU A 222 11.09 -1.00 1.71
N GLN A 223 11.72 0.13 1.99
CA GLN A 223 11.30 1.45 1.53
C GLN A 223 11.90 1.83 0.15
N LEU A 224 12.84 1.06 -0.42
CA LEU A 224 13.45 1.36 -1.72
C LEU A 224 12.42 1.59 -2.84
N PRO A 225 11.28 0.86 -2.92
CA PRO A 225 10.28 1.13 -3.94
C PRO A 225 9.64 2.53 -3.85
N SER A 226 9.67 3.17 -2.68
CA SER A 226 9.31 4.57 -2.49
C SER A 226 10.49 5.50 -2.83
N THR A 227 11.66 5.25 -2.26
CA THR A 227 12.83 6.15 -2.39
C THR A 227 13.42 6.19 -3.79
N LEU A 228 13.28 5.11 -4.56
CA LEU A 228 13.68 5.02 -5.97
C LEU A 228 12.70 5.70 -6.94
N SER A 229 11.67 6.40 -6.45
CA SER A 229 10.77 7.21 -7.27
C SER A 229 11.43 8.56 -7.62
N LEU A 230 12.52 8.51 -8.38
CA LEU A 230 13.39 9.68 -8.65
C LEU A 230 12.72 10.71 -9.56
N ALA A 231 11.93 10.23 -10.53
CA ALA A 231 11.19 11.11 -11.45
C ALA A 231 9.90 11.70 -10.82
N PHE A 232 9.49 11.19 -9.63
CA PHE A 232 8.31 11.64 -8.90
C PHE A 232 8.63 11.81 -7.40
N PRO A 233 9.56 12.70 -7.04
CA PRO A 233 9.98 12.85 -5.64
C PRO A 233 8.87 13.38 -4.72
N ASP A 234 7.88 14.09 -5.27
CA ASP A 234 6.72 14.58 -4.51
C ASP A 234 5.75 13.47 -4.09
N GLU A 235 5.87 12.27 -4.70
CA GLU A 235 5.18 11.07 -4.25
C GLU A 235 5.97 10.28 -3.21
N ASN A 236 7.07 10.80 -2.69
CA ASN A 236 7.88 10.16 -1.66
C ASN A 236 7.93 11.04 -0.38
N PRO A 237 7.68 10.43 0.79
CA PRO A 237 7.40 9.01 1.02
C PRO A 237 6.02 8.57 0.52
N ALA A 238 5.89 7.28 0.19
CA ALA A 238 4.63 6.69 -0.24
C ALA A 238 4.27 5.51 0.67
N PRO A 239 3.28 5.64 1.56
CA PRO A 239 2.90 4.61 2.54
C PRO A 239 2.61 3.24 1.92
N ASN A 240 1.97 3.19 0.76
CA ASN A 240 1.69 1.95 0.04
C ASN A 240 2.95 1.30 -0.55
N ARG A 241 3.93 2.09 -1.03
CA ARG A 241 5.19 1.56 -1.56
C ARG A 241 6.20 1.22 -0.47
N ALA A 242 6.08 1.80 0.72
CA ALA A 242 6.85 1.48 1.91
C ALA A 242 6.22 0.36 2.76
N ALA A 243 5.03 -0.12 2.40
CA ALA A 243 4.22 -1.04 3.21
C ALA A 243 4.92 -2.38 3.53
N GLY A 244 5.88 -2.82 2.72
CA GLY A 244 6.67 -4.01 3.04
C GLY A 244 7.40 -3.94 4.37
N ALA A 245 7.74 -2.74 4.84
CA ALA A 245 8.43 -2.53 6.11
C ALA A 245 7.52 -2.68 7.34
N TYR A 246 6.20 -2.69 7.18
CA TYR A 246 5.28 -2.60 8.30
C TYR A 246 5.46 -3.74 9.33
N GLY A 247 5.60 -4.99 8.88
CA GLY A 247 5.81 -6.12 9.81
C GLY A 247 7.09 -5.99 10.63
N VAL A 248 8.16 -5.47 10.02
CA VAL A 248 9.44 -5.20 10.69
C VAL A 248 9.32 -4.02 11.65
N VAL A 249 8.66 -2.95 11.25
CA VAL A 249 8.44 -1.74 12.07
C VAL A 249 7.68 -2.10 13.34
N PHE A 250 6.52 -2.77 13.24
CA PHE A 250 5.74 -3.13 14.41
C PHE A 250 6.41 -4.19 15.30
N LEU A 251 7.25 -5.05 14.72
CA LEU A 251 8.10 -5.94 15.52
C LEU A 251 9.13 -5.14 16.35
N ILE A 252 9.77 -4.13 15.77
CA ILE A 252 10.72 -3.27 16.48
C ILE A 252 10.01 -2.45 17.57
N VAL A 253 8.84 -1.89 17.28
CA VAL A 253 7.98 -1.22 18.27
C VAL A 253 7.69 -2.14 19.45
N ALA A 254 7.27 -3.38 19.16
CA ALA A 254 6.94 -4.36 20.18
C ALA A 254 8.16 -4.82 21.01
N LEU A 255 9.33 -4.97 20.36
CA LEU A 255 10.59 -5.28 21.06
C LEU A 255 10.99 -4.14 22.01
N GLY A 256 10.88 -2.89 21.57
CA GLY A 256 11.13 -1.72 22.39
C GLY A 256 10.18 -1.63 23.58
N MET A 257 8.90 -1.82 23.34
CA MET A 257 7.88 -1.80 24.40
C MET A 257 8.09 -2.95 25.41
N ASP A 258 8.37 -4.17 24.95
CA ASP A 258 8.67 -5.31 25.81
C ASP A 258 9.94 -5.08 26.68
N ALA A 259 10.99 -4.52 26.08
CA ALA A 259 12.22 -4.17 26.81
C ALA A 259 11.97 -3.14 27.92
N PHE A 260 11.18 -2.11 27.62
CA PHE A 260 10.76 -1.10 28.61
C PHE A 260 9.95 -1.70 29.75
N LEU A 261 8.94 -2.52 29.44
CA LEU A 261 8.09 -3.17 30.45
C LEU A 261 8.87 -4.12 31.33
N ARG A 262 9.76 -4.94 30.77
CA ARG A 262 10.66 -5.82 31.54
C ARG A 262 11.52 -5.04 32.51
N ARG A 263 12.04 -3.88 32.10
CA ARG A 263 12.83 -3.06 33.01
C ARG A 263 12.07 -2.61 34.25
N LEU A 264 10.77 -2.29 34.10
CA LEU A 264 9.91 -1.95 35.23
C LEU A 264 9.62 -3.19 36.12
N GLU A 265 9.40 -4.35 35.51
CA GLU A 265 9.18 -5.61 36.23
C GLU A 265 10.42 -6.02 37.04
N GLU A 266 11.62 -5.90 36.45
CA GLU A 266 12.90 -6.14 37.12
C GLU A 266 13.15 -5.19 38.31
N GLN A 267 12.58 -3.99 38.27
CA GLN A 267 12.62 -3.02 39.37
C GLN A 267 11.54 -3.32 40.47
N GLY A 268 10.87 -4.45 40.38
CA GLY A 268 9.81 -4.84 41.34
C GLY A 268 8.49 -4.11 41.16
N ARG A 269 8.22 -3.53 39.96
CA ARG A 269 7.02 -2.73 39.67
C ARG A 269 6.10 -3.37 38.59
N PRO A 270 5.71 -4.66 38.72
CA PRO A 270 4.93 -5.34 37.68
C PRO A 270 3.51 -4.75 37.47
N ARG A 271 2.86 -4.29 38.57
CA ARG A 271 1.55 -3.65 38.46
C ARG A 271 1.60 -2.34 37.73
N LEU A 272 2.67 -1.55 37.92
CA LEU A 272 2.90 -0.31 37.17
C LEU A 272 3.15 -0.61 35.69
N ALA A 273 3.93 -1.64 35.37
CA ALA A 273 4.16 -2.07 33.99
C ALA A 273 2.85 -2.45 33.29
N GLN A 274 1.97 -3.19 33.97
CA GLN A 274 0.66 -3.56 33.42
C GLN A 274 -0.25 -2.33 33.22
N ALA A 275 -0.30 -1.42 34.20
CA ALA A 275 -1.09 -0.20 34.10
C ALA A 275 -0.63 0.68 32.93
N ILE A 276 0.70 0.89 32.79
CA ILE A 276 1.28 1.64 31.69
C ILE A 276 0.97 0.96 30.35
N LEU A 277 1.15 -0.36 30.24
CA LEU A 277 0.80 -1.10 29.02
C LEU A 277 -0.67 -0.87 28.62
N THR A 278 -1.59 -1.02 29.56
CA THR A 278 -3.01 -0.82 29.29
C THR A 278 -3.29 0.59 28.79
N VAL A 279 -2.73 1.61 29.45
CA VAL A 279 -2.91 3.01 29.03
C VAL A 279 -2.33 3.24 27.63
N LEU A 280 -1.14 2.76 27.33
CA LEU A 280 -0.50 2.92 26.04
C LEU A 280 -1.31 2.22 24.93
N LEU A 281 -1.81 1.02 25.15
CA LEU A 281 -2.65 0.31 24.17
C LEU A 281 -3.98 1.03 23.92
N LEU A 282 -4.62 1.56 24.98
CA LEU A 282 -5.85 2.33 24.86
C LEU A 282 -5.61 3.66 24.09
N LEU A 283 -4.54 4.38 24.40
CA LEU A 283 -4.17 5.60 23.69
C LEU A 283 -3.92 5.33 22.19
N SER A 284 -3.15 4.28 21.88
CA SER A 284 -2.90 3.86 20.50
C SER A 284 -4.19 3.47 19.80
N LEU A 285 -5.08 2.69 20.46
CA LEU A 285 -6.37 2.28 19.91
C LEU A 285 -7.27 3.49 19.56
N VAL A 286 -7.45 4.40 20.53
CA VAL A 286 -8.31 5.58 20.32
C VAL A 286 -7.78 6.47 19.21
N GLN A 287 -6.47 6.75 19.20
CA GLN A 287 -5.86 7.58 18.18
C GLN A 287 -6.01 6.96 16.78
N ASN A 288 -5.67 5.68 16.62
CA ASN A 288 -5.76 5.00 15.33
C ASN A 288 -7.21 4.81 14.87
N TYR A 289 -8.15 4.59 15.80
CA TYR A 289 -9.58 4.53 15.47
C TYR A 289 -10.06 5.84 14.87
N SER A 290 -9.84 6.96 15.55
CA SER A 290 -10.25 8.29 15.06
C SER A 290 -9.58 8.64 13.71
N LEU A 291 -8.29 8.31 13.56
CA LEU A 291 -7.59 8.53 12.29
C LEU A 291 -8.17 7.69 11.14
N THR A 292 -8.48 6.42 11.39
CA THR A 292 -8.90 5.47 10.35
C THR A 292 -10.38 5.64 9.97
N PHE A 293 -11.26 5.78 10.98
CA PHE A 293 -12.71 5.68 10.78
C PHE A 293 -13.42 7.03 10.75
N GLU A 294 -12.77 8.10 11.22
CA GLU A 294 -13.33 9.44 11.20
C GLU A 294 -12.58 10.36 10.23
N THR A 295 -11.29 10.59 10.47
CA THR A 295 -10.53 11.59 9.71
C THR A 295 -10.27 11.15 8.27
N PHE A 296 -9.76 9.93 8.08
CA PHE A 296 -9.51 9.40 6.74
C PHE A 296 -10.82 9.13 5.99
N ASP A 297 -11.85 8.60 6.65
CA ASP A 297 -13.15 8.35 6.01
C ASP A 297 -13.76 9.65 5.48
N ARG A 298 -13.73 10.72 6.27
CA ARG A 298 -14.19 12.05 5.85
C ARG A 298 -13.39 12.59 4.67
N GLN A 299 -12.05 12.53 4.75
CA GLN A 299 -11.16 12.93 3.67
C GLN A 299 -11.40 12.13 2.39
N TYR A 300 -11.49 10.81 2.53
CA TYR A 300 -11.69 9.91 1.40
C TYR A 300 -13.03 10.18 0.70
N ARG A 301 -14.11 10.34 1.45
CA ARG A 301 -15.44 10.68 0.89
C ARG A 301 -15.41 12.03 0.18
N ALA A 302 -14.72 13.01 0.73
CA ALA A 302 -14.60 14.33 0.11
C ALA A 302 -13.71 14.34 -1.14
N GLY A 303 -12.73 13.43 -1.24
CA GLY A 303 -11.80 13.36 -2.36
C GLY A 303 -12.17 12.36 -3.46
N THR A 304 -13.06 11.39 -3.17
CA THR A 304 -13.48 10.39 -4.15
C THR A 304 -14.80 10.78 -4.80
N TRP A 305 -14.91 10.48 -6.09
CA TRP A 305 -16.16 10.71 -6.82
C TRP A 305 -17.21 9.64 -6.50
N ASN A 306 -18.49 10.07 -6.57
CA ASN A 306 -19.66 9.28 -6.23
C ASN A 306 -20.09 8.30 -7.33
N SER A 307 -19.15 7.50 -7.83
CA SER A 307 -19.39 6.50 -8.87
C SER A 307 -20.53 5.52 -8.53
N SER A 308 -20.75 5.24 -7.23
CA SER A 308 -21.84 4.39 -6.75
C SER A 308 -23.22 5.03 -6.95
N GLU A 309 -23.35 6.35 -6.72
CA GLU A 309 -24.59 7.07 -6.95
C GLU A 309 -24.90 7.15 -8.45
N MET A 310 -23.89 7.44 -9.27
CA MET A 310 -24.04 7.39 -10.74
C MET A 310 -24.41 6.00 -11.23
N GLY A 311 -23.83 4.95 -10.66
CA GLY A 311 -24.19 3.57 -10.94
C GLY A 311 -25.61 3.21 -10.53
N ALA A 312 -26.10 3.77 -9.41
CA ALA A 312 -27.49 3.62 -9.01
C ALA A 312 -28.44 4.29 -10.01
N VAL A 313 -28.09 5.48 -10.51
CA VAL A 313 -28.85 6.18 -11.57
C VAL A 313 -28.87 5.35 -12.86
N LEU A 314 -27.72 4.82 -13.29
CA LEU A 314 -27.64 3.92 -14.44
C LEU A 314 -28.54 2.70 -14.26
N LYS A 315 -28.47 2.04 -13.11
CA LYS A 315 -29.29 0.87 -12.79
C LYS A 315 -30.80 1.19 -12.84
N GLN A 316 -31.20 2.33 -12.30
CA GLN A 316 -32.61 2.79 -12.38
C GLN A 316 -33.05 3.07 -13.83
N PHE A 317 -32.18 3.73 -14.61
CA PHE A 317 -32.48 3.97 -16.03
C PHE A 317 -32.74 2.67 -16.80
N LEU A 318 -31.90 1.66 -16.60
CA LEU A 318 -32.08 0.34 -17.24
C LEU A 318 -33.36 -0.35 -16.80
N LEU A 319 -33.74 -0.28 -15.54
CA LEU A 319 -34.97 -0.85 -15.01
C LEU A 319 -36.22 -0.17 -15.57
N LEU A 320 -36.15 1.12 -15.90
CA LEU A 320 -37.25 1.91 -16.47
C LEU A 320 -37.37 1.81 -18.00
N ARG A 321 -36.87 0.76 -18.62
CA ARG A 321 -36.85 0.49 -20.05
C ARG A 321 -35.84 1.27 -20.88
N GLY A 322 -34.82 1.83 -20.24
CA GLY A 322 -33.62 2.29 -20.91
C GLY A 322 -32.79 1.10 -21.42
N ASN A 323 -31.99 1.33 -22.43
CA ASN A 323 -30.97 0.38 -22.87
C ASN A 323 -29.60 0.90 -22.54
N GLU A 324 -28.61 0.01 -22.49
CA GLU A 324 -27.22 0.40 -22.18
C GLU A 324 -26.67 1.41 -23.19
N GLU A 325 -27.07 1.35 -24.44
CA GLU A 325 -26.61 2.21 -25.51
C GLU A 325 -27.13 3.64 -25.37
N GLY A 326 -28.23 3.84 -24.66
CA GLY A 326 -28.83 5.14 -24.40
C GLY A 326 -28.32 5.86 -23.14
N PHE A 327 -27.30 5.34 -22.46
CA PHE A 327 -26.74 5.97 -21.25
C PHE A 327 -25.28 6.35 -21.43
N TRP A 328 -24.93 7.59 -21.08
CA TRP A 328 -23.58 8.10 -21.17
C TRP A 328 -23.21 8.98 -19.98
N ILE A 329 -21.90 9.05 -19.72
CA ILE A 329 -21.27 9.99 -18.80
C ILE A 329 -20.34 10.86 -19.63
N VAL A 330 -20.55 12.17 -19.58
CA VAL A 330 -19.70 13.12 -20.30
C VAL A 330 -18.42 13.33 -19.48
N PRO A 331 -17.24 12.92 -19.98
CA PRO A 331 -15.99 13.08 -19.24
C PRO A 331 -15.68 14.55 -18.96
N TYR A 332 -15.18 14.82 -17.76
CA TYR A 332 -14.73 16.14 -17.33
C TYR A 332 -13.37 16.02 -16.60
N PRO A 333 -12.45 17.00 -16.73
CA PRO A 333 -11.13 16.93 -16.10
C PRO A 333 -11.21 16.64 -14.59
N TYR A 334 -10.42 15.67 -14.14
CA TYR A 334 -10.33 15.27 -12.73
C TYR A 334 -11.66 14.84 -12.08
N TRP A 335 -12.59 14.40 -12.88
CA TRP A 335 -13.91 13.91 -12.43
C TRP A 335 -13.93 12.37 -12.30
N VAL A 336 -15.05 11.73 -12.62
CA VAL A 336 -15.26 10.28 -12.45
C VAL A 336 -14.57 9.47 -13.55
N ASP A 337 -14.08 8.27 -13.20
CA ASP A 337 -13.79 7.24 -14.20
C ASP A 337 -15.13 6.66 -14.70
N THR A 338 -15.44 6.89 -15.96
CA THR A 338 -16.72 6.58 -16.60
C THR A 338 -17.05 5.09 -16.67
N ARG A 339 -16.10 4.22 -16.35
CA ARG A 339 -16.29 2.76 -16.25
C ARG A 339 -16.83 2.32 -14.89
N LEU A 340 -16.50 3.04 -13.82
CA LEU A 340 -16.84 2.65 -12.45
C LEU A 340 -18.35 2.61 -12.18
N PRO A 341 -19.18 3.55 -12.68
CA PRO A 341 -20.64 3.45 -12.56
C PRO A 341 -21.20 2.17 -13.17
N GLY A 342 -20.62 1.68 -14.29
CA GLY A 342 -20.99 0.39 -14.88
C GLY A 342 -20.73 -0.79 -13.94
N VAL A 343 -19.60 -0.80 -13.22
CA VAL A 343 -19.32 -1.84 -12.21
C VAL A 343 -20.41 -1.87 -11.13
N TRP A 344 -20.81 -0.70 -10.62
CA TRP A 344 -21.88 -0.56 -9.63
C TRP A 344 -23.26 -0.96 -10.16
N ALA A 345 -23.52 -0.73 -11.44
CA ALA A 345 -24.78 -1.13 -12.10
C ALA A 345 -24.83 -2.63 -12.48
N GLY A 346 -23.70 -3.37 -12.36
CA GLY A 346 -23.59 -4.77 -12.77
C GLY A 346 -23.16 -4.97 -14.24
N ILE A 347 -22.64 -3.92 -14.90
CA ILE A 347 -22.15 -3.92 -16.28
C ILE A 347 -20.65 -3.54 -16.29
N PRO A 348 -19.75 -4.42 -15.83
CA PRO A 348 -18.36 -4.05 -15.60
C PRO A 348 -17.50 -3.89 -16.88
N ASN A 349 -17.99 -4.38 -18.02
CA ASN A 349 -17.19 -4.48 -19.24
C ASN A 349 -17.43 -3.32 -20.22
N ARG A 350 -18.16 -2.28 -19.79
CA ARG A 350 -18.49 -1.14 -20.64
C ARG A 350 -17.94 0.16 -20.08
N ASP A 351 -17.35 0.97 -20.97
CA ASP A 351 -17.06 2.38 -20.71
C ASP A 351 -18.25 3.22 -21.19
N PHE A 352 -18.81 4.01 -20.30
CA PHE A 352 -19.95 4.87 -20.59
C PHE A 352 -19.53 6.28 -21.01
N ALA A 353 -18.24 6.51 -21.32
CA ALA A 353 -17.75 7.79 -21.81
C ALA A 353 -18.40 8.18 -23.13
N LEU A 354 -18.90 9.42 -23.20
CA LEU A 354 -19.21 10.11 -24.45
C LEU A 354 -18.59 11.50 -24.39
N TRP A 355 -17.50 11.70 -25.13
CA TRP A 355 -16.76 12.95 -25.07
C TRP A 355 -17.56 14.14 -25.59
N PRO A 356 -17.33 15.37 -25.09
CA PRO A 356 -18.08 16.56 -25.52
C PRO A 356 -18.12 16.76 -27.03
N GLU A 357 -17.03 16.41 -27.73
CA GLU A 357 -16.91 16.49 -29.19
C GLU A 357 -17.71 15.42 -29.95
N GLN A 358 -18.14 14.37 -29.25
CA GLN A 358 -18.84 13.22 -29.80
C GLN A 358 -20.33 13.22 -29.45
N LEU A 359 -20.85 14.24 -28.77
CA LEU A 359 -22.26 14.28 -28.34
C LEU A 359 -23.25 14.12 -29.49
N GLU A 360 -22.92 14.55 -30.69
CA GLU A 360 -23.75 14.40 -31.89
C GLU A 360 -23.95 12.93 -32.31
N SER A 361 -22.99 12.04 -32.00
CA SER A 361 -23.12 10.62 -32.32
C SER A 361 -24.26 9.95 -31.56
N SER A 362 -24.67 10.52 -30.43
CA SER A 362 -25.82 10.03 -29.67
C SER A 362 -27.17 10.18 -30.42
N LEU A 363 -27.22 11.00 -31.48
CA LEU A 363 -28.44 11.15 -32.29
C LEU A 363 -28.85 9.83 -32.98
N SER A 364 -27.90 8.96 -33.29
CA SER A 364 -28.15 7.65 -33.93
C SER A 364 -28.84 6.63 -33.02
N VAL A 365 -28.81 6.84 -31.71
CA VAL A 365 -29.43 5.93 -30.72
C VAL A 365 -30.86 6.38 -30.46
N PRO A 366 -31.86 5.49 -30.45
CA PRO A 366 -33.24 5.85 -30.14
C PRO A 366 -33.44 6.21 -28.66
N PRO A 367 -34.41 7.09 -28.32
CA PRO A 367 -34.77 7.33 -26.93
C PRO A 367 -35.38 6.09 -26.26
N PRO A 368 -35.41 6.03 -24.91
CA PRO A 368 -34.98 7.07 -24.00
C PRO A 368 -33.46 7.14 -23.85
N LYS A 369 -32.95 8.36 -23.61
CA LYS A 369 -31.51 8.60 -23.45
C LYS A 369 -31.24 9.32 -22.13
N MET A 370 -30.06 9.06 -21.54
CA MET A 370 -29.62 9.73 -20.31
C MET A 370 -28.14 10.08 -20.39
N PHE A 371 -27.83 11.32 -20.03
CA PHE A 371 -26.46 11.83 -19.95
C PHE A 371 -26.21 12.32 -18.52
N LEU A 372 -25.09 11.89 -17.94
CA LEU A 372 -24.58 12.49 -16.69
C LEU A 372 -23.44 13.43 -17.03
N TYR A 373 -23.43 14.62 -16.47
CA TYR A 373 -22.38 15.61 -16.70
C TYR A 373 -22.05 16.42 -15.46
N HIS A 374 -20.81 16.97 -15.43
CA HIS A 374 -20.31 17.77 -14.31
C HIS A 374 -21.05 19.11 -14.24
N PRO A 375 -21.30 19.66 -13.03
CA PRO A 375 -21.99 20.94 -12.87
C PRO A 375 -21.34 22.10 -13.60
N ASP A 376 -20.01 22.13 -13.68
CA ASP A 376 -19.22 23.19 -14.35
C ASP A 376 -19.06 22.98 -15.86
N ASP A 377 -19.58 21.87 -16.40
CA ASP A 377 -19.52 21.61 -17.85
C ASP A 377 -20.67 22.30 -18.61
N LEU A 378 -20.61 23.62 -18.63
CA LEU A 378 -21.60 24.46 -19.31
C LEU A 378 -21.65 24.19 -20.82
N ARG A 379 -20.49 23.90 -21.45
CA ARG A 379 -20.38 23.62 -22.89
C ARG A 379 -21.17 22.39 -23.30
N SER A 380 -21.01 21.29 -22.58
CA SER A 380 -21.77 20.05 -22.85
C SER A 380 -23.25 20.26 -22.54
N ALA A 381 -23.60 20.99 -21.49
CA ALA A 381 -24.97 21.34 -21.16
C ALA A 381 -25.68 22.10 -22.28
N GLU A 382 -25.02 23.11 -22.88
CA GLU A 382 -25.54 23.89 -24.03
C GLU A 382 -25.68 23.02 -25.27
N THR A 383 -24.69 22.17 -25.55
CA THR A 383 -24.74 21.25 -26.68
C THR A 383 -25.88 20.27 -26.57
N LEU A 384 -26.09 19.65 -25.41
CA LEU A 384 -27.18 18.73 -25.14
C LEU A 384 -28.56 19.41 -25.31
N ARG A 385 -28.71 20.64 -24.81
CA ARG A 385 -29.95 21.40 -25.00
C ARG A 385 -30.22 21.74 -26.48
N ARG A 386 -29.18 22.01 -27.25
CA ARG A 386 -29.29 22.25 -28.70
C ARG A 386 -29.69 20.98 -29.46
N LEU A 387 -29.07 19.84 -29.13
CA LEU A 387 -29.35 18.57 -29.78
C LEU A 387 -30.73 17.99 -29.39
N TYR A 388 -31.14 18.22 -28.15
CA TYR A 388 -32.38 17.68 -27.58
C TYR A 388 -33.18 18.78 -26.87
N PRO A 389 -33.90 19.66 -27.60
CA PRO A 389 -34.67 20.75 -27.00
C PRO A 389 -35.76 20.28 -26.03
N GLN A 390 -36.25 19.05 -26.16
CA GLN A 390 -37.23 18.42 -25.28
C GLN A 390 -36.60 17.74 -24.07
N GLY A 391 -35.26 17.74 -23.94
CA GLY A 391 -34.55 17.11 -22.86
C GLY A 391 -34.83 17.77 -21.51
N ILE A 392 -34.90 16.97 -20.47
CA ILE A 392 -35.18 17.41 -19.11
C ILE A 392 -33.88 17.36 -18.31
N VAL A 393 -33.53 18.50 -17.71
CA VAL A 393 -32.35 18.61 -16.82
C VAL A 393 -32.80 18.44 -15.38
N ARG A 394 -32.10 17.57 -14.64
CA ARG A 394 -32.24 17.42 -13.18
C ARG A 394 -30.88 17.49 -12.52
N ARG A 395 -30.81 18.22 -11.40
CA ARG A 395 -29.67 18.13 -10.47
C ARG A 395 -29.87 16.91 -9.58
N PHE A 396 -28.86 16.06 -9.50
CA PHE A 396 -28.83 14.96 -8.55
C PHE A 396 -28.10 15.44 -7.29
N PRO A 397 -28.77 15.54 -6.14
CA PRO A 397 -28.13 15.91 -4.88
C PRO A 397 -27.34 14.70 -4.37
N SER A 398 -26.01 14.84 -4.30
CA SER A 398 -25.15 13.80 -3.76
C SER A 398 -25.26 13.74 -2.23
N ALA A 399 -25.08 12.54 -1.66
CA ALA A 399 -24.89 12.36 -0.23
C ALA A 399 -23.56 12.96 0.29
N THR A 400 -22.61 13.20 -0.62
CA THR A 400 -21.34 13.85 -0.33
C THR A 400 -21.38 15.31 -0.78
N GLU A 401 -21.03 16.22 0.11
CA GLU A 401 -21.00 17.66 -0.18
C GLU A 401 -20.10 17.97 -1.39
N ASN A 402 -20.54 18.88 -2.26
CA ASN A 402 -19.88 19.31 -3.49
C ASN A 402 -19.68 18.20 -4.55
N HIS A 403 -20.44 17.10 -4.47
CA HIS A 403 -20.39 16.00 -5.45
C HIS A 403 -21.68 15.87 -6.27
N ASP A 404 -22.50 16.87 -6.28
CA ASP A 404 -23.71 16.91 -7.12
C ASP A 404 -23.32 16.78 -8.61
N PHE A 405 -24.20 16.17 -9.38
CA PHE A 405 -24.05 16.10 -10.82
C PHE A 405 -25.40 16.36 -11.50
N TYR A 406 -25.37 16.64 -12.79
CA TYR A 406 -26.57 16.80 -13.57
C TYR A 406 -26.91 15.56 -14.36
N ILE A 407 -28.20 15.32 -14.45
CA ILE A 407 -28.83 14.29 -15.31
C ILE A 407 -29.57 15.03 -16.41
N PHE A 408 -29.22 14.76 -17.66
CA PHE A 408 -29.96 15.17 -18.82
C PHE A 408 -30.72 13.98 -19.39
N PHE A 409 -32.03 14.00 -19.33
CA PHE A 409 -32.89 12.91 -19.78
C PHE A 409 -33.66 13.32 -21.05
N VAL A 410 -33.61 12.44 -22.04
CA VAL A 410 -34.38 12.56 -23.31
C VAL A 410 -35.40 11.44 -23.30
N PRO A 411 -36.72 11.77 -23.22
CA PRO A 411 -37.80 10.81 -23.14
C PRO A 411 -38.01 10.04 -24.45
#